data_5fd0a39c8ab4104262403147f75b9e21
#
_entry.id   5fd0a39c8ab4104262403147f75b9e21
#
_cell.length_a   1.000
_cell.length_b   1.000
_cell.length_c   1.000
_cell.angle_alpha   90.00
_cell.angle_beta   90.00
_cell.angle_gamma   90.00
#
_symmetry.space_group_name_H-M   'P 1'
#
loop_
_entity.id
_entity.type
_entity.pdbx_description
1 polymer ?
#
loop_
_entity_poly.entity_id
_entity_poly.type
_entity_poly.pdbx_seq_one_letter_code
_entity_poly.pdbx_strand_id
1 'polypeptide(L)'
;MKPHHRRALFLPLLFAAALTVMGAPETVNAPSDAEVKAQASAREVAGAFSNDGFKTRDGYAYGKVAPKEPKFFQVNLFAGNQYWIIAAAAAPAKKIAVTLYDEKGKHVPAELYDNNAQAAAGFSPQVSGAYIVRIEELEGEPAPFCLLYSYK
;
A
#
# COMPACT_ATOMS: atom_id res chain seq x y z
N MET A 1 65.78 -43.35 -37.76
CA MET A 1 65.56 -42.58 -36.56
C MET A 1 64.60 -41.46 -36.92
N LYS A 2 63.36 -41.46 -36.43
CA LYS A 2 62.36 -40.46 -36.71
C LYS A 2 62.09 -39.67 -35.41
N PRO A 3 62.13 -38.33 -35.38
CA PRO A 3 61.75 -37.56 -34.22
C PRO A 3 60.22 -37.37 -34.16
N HIS A 4 59.67 -37.63 -32.98
CA HIS A 4 58.27 -37.42 -32.67
C HIS A 4 57.96 -35.97 -32.40
N HIS A 5 57.14 -35.33 -33.22
CA HIS A 5 56.58 -34.02 -32.95
C HIS A 5 55.45 -34.10 -31.93
N ARG A 6 55.67 -33.62 -30.74
CA ARG A 6 54.63 -33.36 -29.75
C ARG A 6 53.86 -32.06 -30.15
N ARG A 7 52.63 -32.21 -30.59
CA ARG A 7 51.73 -31.07 -30.79
C ARG A 7 51.15 -30.66 -29.43
N ALA A 8 51.53 -29.47 -28.95
CA ALA A 8 50.89 -28.83 -27.81
C ALA A 8 49.54 -28.27 -28.21
N LEU A 9 48.51 -28.75 -27.55
CA LEU A 9 47.12 -28.27 -27.73
C LEU A 9 46.95 -27.05 -26.85
N PHE A 10 46.91 -25.85 -27.45
CA PHE A 10 46.54 -24.65 -26.77
C PHE A 10 45.01 -24.59 -26.68
N LEU A 11 44.48 -24.65 -25.45
CA LEU A 11 43.08 -24.48 -25.14
C LEU A 11 42.85 -22.97 -24.86
N PRO A 12 42.00 -22.25 -25.59
CA PRO A 12 41.71 -20.87 -25.26
C PRO A 12 40.75 -20.80 -24.04
N LEU A 13 41.23 -20.17 -23.00
CA LEU A 13 40.43 -19.83 -21.80
C LEU A 13 39.42 -18.76 -22.18
N LEU A 14 38.15 -19.12 -22.33
CA LEU A 14 37.05 -18.17 -22.50
C LEU A 14 36.81 -17.44 -21.15
N PHE A 15 37.22 -16.18 -21.07
CA PHE A 15 36.89 -15.30 -19.98
C PHE A 15 35.44 -14.82 -20.19
N ALA A 16 34.49 -15.41 -19.47
CA ALA A 16 33.11 -14.92 -19.43
C ALA A 16 33.09 -13.65 -18.55
N ALA A 17 32.99 -12.49 -19.18
CA ALA A 17 32.74 -11.24 -18.48
C ALA A 17 31.31 -11.25 -17.95
N ALA A 18 31.13 -11.40 -16.65
CA ALA A 18 29.85 -11.20 -15.98
C ALA A 18 29.53 -9.69 -16.00
N LEU A 19 28.59 -9.31 -16.86
CA LEU A 19 27.96 -7.98 -16.81
C LEU A 19 27.10 -7.91 -15.53
N THR A 20 27.63 -7.30 -14.47
CA THR A 20 26.83 -6.85 -13.35
C THR A 20 25.93 -5.72 -13.84
N VAL A 21 24.66 -6.01 -14.04
CA VAL A 21 23.63 -4.99 -14.20
C VAL A 21 23.51 -4.27 -12.86
N MET A 22 24.16 -3.12 -12.75
CA MET A 22 23.89 -2.16 -11.69
C MET A 22 22.47 -1.64 -11.94
N GLY A 23 21.52 -2.09 -11.10
CA GLY A 23 20.19 -1.51 -11.09
C GLY A 23 20.33 0.01 -10.88
N ALA A 24 19.70 0.80 -11.76
CA ALA A 24 19.62 2.23 -11.56
C ALA A 24 18.99 2.50 -10.19
N PRO A 25 19.45 3.51 -9.43
CA PRO A 25 18.82 3.87 -8.17
C PRO A 25 17.36 4.23 -8.47
N GLU A 26 16.41 3.58 -7.78
CA GLU A 26 15.01 3.99 -7.82
C GLU A 26 14.95 5.44 -7.34
N THR A 27 14.65 6.34 -8.25
CA THR A 27 14.36 7.73 -7.90
C THR A 27 13.06 7.72 -7.12
N VAL A 28 13.13 7.92 -5.82
CA VAL A 28 11.96 8.22 -5.00
C VAL A 28 11.42 9.56 -5.49
N ASN A 29 10.42 9.50 -6.35
CA ASN A 29 9.75 10.70 -6.81
C ASN A 29 9.05 11.38 -5.62
N ALA A 30 9.20 12.70 -5.52
CA ALA A 30 8.42 13.48 -4.57
C ALA A 30 6.92 13.24 -4.81
N PRO A 31 6.09 13.19 -3.75
CA PRO A 31 4.65 13.00 -3.91
C PRO A 31 4.07 14.12 -4.78
N SER A 32 3.15 13.77 -5.65
CA SER A 32 2.43 14.75 -6.47
C SER A 32 1.51 15.62 -5.60
N ASP A 33 1.12 16.80 -6.10
CA ASP A 33 0.18 17.68 -5.41
C ASP A 33 -1.14 16.97 -5.07
N ALA A 34 -1.59 16.05 -5.91
CA ALA A 34 -2.80 15.28 -5.68
C ALA A 34 -2.62 14.26 -4.54
N GLU A 35 -1.46 13.61 -4.44
CA GLU A 35 -1.14 12.73 -3.32
C GLU A 35 -1.02 13.51 -2.01
N VAL A 36 -0.42 14.71 -2.02
CA VAL A 36 -0.35 15.58 -0.86
C VAL A 36 -1.76 16.00 -0.40
N LYS A 37 -2.66 16.31 -1.33
CA LYS A 37 -4.07 16.64 -1.02
C LYS A 37 -4.81 15.43 -0.43
N ALA A 38 -4.64 14.24 -1.00
CA ALA A 38 -5.23 13.02 -0.46
C ALA A 38 -4.73 12.74 0.96
N GLN A 39 -3.44 12.92 1.22
CA GLN A 39 -2.86 12.78 2.55
C GLN A 39 -3.43 13.82 3.54
N ALA A 40 -3.50 15.07 3.16
CA ALA A 40 -4.06 16.12 4.00
C ALA A 40 -5.52 15.81 4.37
N SER A 41 -6.32 15.35 3.40
CA SER A 41 -7.71 14.95 3.60
C SER A 41 -7.84 13.75 4.55
N ALA A 42 -6.99 12.72 4.40
CA ALA A 42 -6.99 11.57 5.32
C ALA A 42 -6.59 11.98 6.76
N ARG A 43 -5.64 12.90 6.90
CA ARG A 43 -5.22 13.43 8.20
C ARG A 43 -6.31 14.27 8.86
N GLU A 44 -7.10 14.99 8.09
CA GLU A 44 -8.25 15.75 8.59
C GLU A 44 -9.26 14.81 9.26
N VAL A 45 -9.59 13.70 8.61
CA VAL A 45 -10.47 12.66 9.19
C VAL A 45 -9.85 12.06 10.46
N ALA A 46 -8.57 11.72 10.43
CA ALA A 46 -7.86 11.20 11.60
C ALA A 46 -7.84 12.20 12.76
N GLY A 47 -7.70 13.49 12.46
CA GLY A 47 -7.77 14.59 13.43
C GLY A 47 -9.12 14.66 14.15
N ALA A 48 -10.22 14.42 13.44
CA ALA A 48 -11.55 14.36 14.04
C ALA A 48 -11.64 13.23 15.09
N PHE A 49 -11.06 12.06 14.83
CA PHE A 49 -11.04 10.95 15.79
C PHE A 49 -10.05 11.13 16.94
N SER A 50 -9.09 12.05 16.82
CA SER A 50 -8.12 12.31 17.89
C SER A 50 -8.76 12.86 19.16
N ASN A 51 -9.91 13.53 19.03
CA ASN A 51 -10.69 14.03 20.16
C ASN A 51 -11.26 12.89 21.03
N ASP A 52 -11.43 11.72 20.43
CA ASP A 52 -11.89 10.49 21.10
C ASP A 52 -10.72 9.61 21.61
N GLY A 53 -9.50 10.15 21.63
CA GLY A 53 -8.31 9.51 22.15
C GLY A 53 -7.56 8.64 21.16
N PHE A 54 -7.94 8.62 19.87
CA PHE A 54 -7.20 7.91 18.84
C PHE A 54 -5.90 8.62 18.46
N LYS A 55 -4.85 7.82 18.28
CA LYS A 55 -3.53 8.27 17.82
C LYS A 55 -3.30 7.78 16.42
N THR A 56 -2.91 8.65 15.51
CA THR A 56 -2.54 8.24 14.15
C THR A 56 -1.20 7.52 14.19
N ARG A 57 -1.14 6.35 13.55
CA ARG A 57 0.10 5.62 13.38
C ARG A 57 0.97 6.29 12.33
N ASP A 58 2.28 6.30 12.58
CA ASP A 58 3.26 6.75 11.59
C ASP A 58 3.26 5.82 10.37
N GLY A 59 3.37 6.43 9.19
CA GLY A 59 3.35 5.74 7.90
C GLY A 59 2.01 5.87 7.18
N TYR A 60 2.11 5.93 5.86
CA TYR A 60 0.98 6.02 4.94
C TYR A 60 1.16 5.00 3.84
N ALA A 61 0.06 4.49 3.30
CA ALA A 61 0.06 3.85 2.01
C ALA A 61 -0.58 4.79 0.98
N TYR A 62 0.02 4.84 -0.18
CA TYR A 62 -0.51 5.57 -1.32
C TYR A 62 -0.88 4.60 -2.43
N GLY A 63 -1.79 5.02 -3.27
CA GLY A 63 -2.16 4.29 -4.45
C GLY A 63 -3.05 5.13 -5.34
N LYS A 64 -3.59 4.50 -6.36
CA LYS A 64 -4.57 5.09 -7.26
C LYS A 64 -5.82 4.23 -7.23
N VAL A 65 -6.97 4.84 -6.94
CA VAL A 65 -8.28 4.23 -7.11
C VAL A 65 -8.82 4.52 -8.49
N ALA A 66 -9.63 3.62 -9.00
CA ALA A 66 -10.38 3.79 -10.23
C ALA A 66 -11.70 3.02 -10.11
N PRO A 67 -12.77 3.46 -10.80
CA PRO A 67 -14.04 2.75 -10.82
C PRO A 67 -13.84 1.29 -11.26
N LYS A 68 -14.45 0.34 -10.52
CA LYS A 68 -14.37 -1.11 -10.76
C LYS A 68 -12.98 -1.74 -10.55
N GLU A 69 -12.00 -0.99 -10.06
CA GLU A 69 -10.65 -1.48 -9.75
C GLU A 69 -10.31 -1.29 -8.26
N PRO A 70 -10.84 -2.12 -7.35
CA PRO A 70 -10.56 -1.99 -5.93
C PRO A 70 -9.08 -2.25 -5.65
N LYS A 71 -8.56 -1.60 -4.60
CA LYS A 71 -7.22 -1.81 -4.08
C LYS A 71 -7.29 -2.52 -2.75
N PHE A 72 -6.33 -3.40 -2.51
CA PHE A 72 -6.25 -4.23 -1.31
C PHE A 72 -4.93 -3.99 -0.58
N PHE A 73 -5.01 -3.84 0.73
CA PHE A 73 -3.87 -3.67 1.61
C PHE A 73 -3.98 -4.62 2.79
N GLN A 74 -2.88 -5.26 3.14
CA GLN A 74 -2.82 -6.02 4.37
C GLN A 74 -2.38 -5.11 5.52
N VAL A 75 -3.09 -5.20 6.64
CA VAL A 75 -2.77 -4.52 7.90
C VAL A 75 -2.74 -5.54 9.03
N ASN A 76 -1.84 -5.36 9.99
CA ASN A 76 -1.80 -6.17 11.19
C ASN A 76 -2.49 -5.41 12.32
N LEU A 77 -3.57 -5.96 12.85
CA LEU A 77 -4.35 -5.39 13.92
C LEU A 77 -4.26 -6.30 15.17
N PHE A 78 -4.26 -5.68 16.34
CA PHE A 78 -4.09 -6.38 17.62
C PHE A 78 -5.37 -6.33 18.45
N ALA A 79 -5.75 -7.48 18.99
CA ALA A 79 -6.85 -7.56 19.93
C ALA A 79 -6.60 -6.67 21.15
N GLY A 80 -7.66 -6.05 21.65
CA GLY A 80 -7.61 -5.09 22.76
C GLY A 80 -7.44 -3.64 22.34
N ASN A 81 -7.11 -3.36 21.08
CA ASN A 81 -7.11 -2.02 20.52
C ASN A 81 -8.41 -1.74 19.74
N GLN A 82 -8.69 -0.47 19.58
CA GLN A 82 -9.71 0.02 18.64
C GLN A 82 -8.99 0.75 17.50
N TYR A 83 -9.49 0.60 16.29
CA TYR A 83 -8.89 1.18 15.09
C TYR A 83 -9.89 1.95 14.26
N TRP A 84 -9.42 3.01 13.62
CA TRP A 84 -10.03 3.63 12.46
C TRP A 84 -9.09 3.47 11.26
N ILE A 85 -9.52 2.74 10.25
CA ILE A 85 -8.82 2.59 8.98
C ILE A 85 -9.39 3.63 8.04
N ILE A 86 -8.56 4.60 7.65
CA ILE A 86 -8.99 5.85 7.01
C ILE A 86 -8.40 5.94 5.63
N ALA A 87 -9.24 6.17 4.62
CA ALA A 87 -8.81 6.45 3.27
C ALA A 87 -9.42 7.78 2.79
N ALA A 88 -8.63 8.54 2.05
CA ALA A 88 -9.12 9.72 1.34
C ALA A 88 -8.50 9.78 -0.04
N ALA A 89 -9.30 10.12 -1.04
CA ALA A 89 -8.87 10.31 -2.41
C ALA A 89 -8.88 11.79 -2.79
N ALA A 90 -7.98 12.17 -3.69
CA ALA A 90 -8.01 13.50 -4.30
C ALA A 90 -9.06 13.56 -5.44
N ALA A 91 -9.40 14.77 -5.88
CA ALA A 91 -10.13 14.92 -7.12
C ALA A 91 -9.32 14.31 -8.29
N PRO A 92 -9.99 13.70 -9.27
CA PRO A 92 -11.43 13.75 -9.57
C PRO A 92 -12.28 12.62 -8.96
N ALA A 93 -11.77 11.81 -8.01
CA ALA A 93 -12.61 10.88 -7.26
C ALA A 93 -13.70 11.63 -6.48
N LYS A 94 -14.92 11.11 -6.50
CA LYS A 94 -16.08 11.73 -5.85
C LYS A 94 -16.56 10.94 -4.64
N LYS A 95 -16.52 9.62 -4.73
CA LYS A 95 -16.94 8.74 -3.64
C LYS A 95 -16.08 7.49 -3.57
N ILE A 96 -15.59 7.20 -2.37
CA ILE A 96 -14.84 5.97 -2.08
C ILE A 96 -15.49 5.21 -0.91
N ALA A 97 -15.13 3.94 -0.78
CA ALA A 97 -15.52 3.11 0.37
C ALA A 97 -14.33 2.34 0.90
N VAL A 98 -14.35 2.09 2.21
CA VAL A 98 -13.39 1.23 2.91
C VAL A 98 -14.14 0.02 3.47
N THR A 99 -13.67 -1.18 3.17
CA THR A 99 -14.24 -2.43 3.67
C THR A 99 -13.14 -3.30 4.25
N LEU A 100 -13.43 -4.01 5.34
CA LEU A 100 -12.49 -4.91 6.01
C LEU A 100 -12.86 -6.37 5.80
N TYR A 101 -11.82 -7.20 5.64
CA TYR A 101 -11.92 -8.65 5.59
C TYR A 101 -10.89 -9.27 6.54
N ASP A 102 -11.19 -10.44 7.08
CA ASP A 102 -10.21 -11.24 7.80
C ASP A 102 -9.21 -11.90 6.83
N GLU A 103 -8.23 -12.59 7.38
CA GLU A 103 -7.20 -13.29 6.59
C GLU A 103 -7.76 -14.39 5.68
N LYS A 104 -8.99 -14.86 5.93
CA LYS A 104 -9.70 -15.87 5.13
C LYS A 104 -10.57 -15.24 4.03
N GLY A 105 -10.56 -13.90 3.94
CA GLY A 105 -11.38 -13.16 2.99
C GLY A 105 -12.85 -13.02 3.40
N LYS A 106 -13.20 -13.31 4.66
CA LYS A 106 -14.54 -13.10 5.19
C LYS A 106 -14.73 -11.64 5.56
N HIS A 107 -15.83 -11.04 5.14
CA HIS A 107 -16.20 -9.67 5.50
C HIS A 107 -16.29 -9.50 7.03
N VAL A 108 -15.65 -8.45 7.52
CA VAL A 108 -15.65 -8.05 8.94
C VAL A 108 -16.58 -6.86 9.11
N PRO A 109 -17.62 -6.95 9.95
CA PRO A 109 -18.45 -5.82 10.27
C PRO A 109 -17.65 -4.70 10.94
N ALA A 110 -17.84 -3.47 10.47
CA ALA A 110 -17.16 -2.29 10.96
C ALA A 110 -18.13 -1.12 11.08
N GLU A 111 -17.82 -0.18 11.95
CA GLU A 111 -18.48 1.13 11.96
C GLU A 111 -17.98 1.93 10.76
N LEU A 112 -18.88 2.51 9.96
CA LEU A 112 -18.53 3.20 8.73
C LEU A 112 -18.65 4.72 8.90
N TYR A 113 -17.61 5.41 8.47
CA TYR A 113 -17.63 6.83 8.16
C TYR A 113 -17.56 7.00 6.65
N ASP A 114 -18.50 7.71 6.07
CA ASP A 114 -18.62 7.95 4.63
C ASP A 114 -18.91 9.44 4.39
N ASN A 115 -17.96 10.11 3.77
CA ASN A 115 -18.08 11.52 3.40
C ASN A 115 -17.43 11.75 2.02
N ASN A 116 -18.14 11.35 0.96
CA ASN A 116 -17.68 11.51 -0.42
C ASN A 116 -16.31 10.80 -0.68
N ALA A 117 -15.26 11.56 -1.00
CA ALA A 117 -13.93 11.05 -1.24
C ALA A 117 -13.14 10.73 0.04
N GLN A 118 -13.78 10.75 1.19
CA GLN A 118 -13.26 10.34 2.49
C GLN A 118 -14.08 9.17 3.02
N ALA A 119 -13.43 8.11 3.46
CA ALA A 119 -14.10 6.97 4.07
C ALA A 119 -13.24 6.36 5.17
N ALA A 120 -13.89 5.81 6.19
CA ALA A 120 -13.19 5.08 7.23
C ALA A 120 -14.01 3.90 7.75
N ALA A 121 -13.30 2.92 8.29
CA ALA A 121 -13.89 1.75 8.95
C ALA A 121 -13.35 1.64 10.38
N GLY A 122 -14.25 1.75 11.36
CA GLY A 122 -13.98 1.58 12.78
C GLY A 122 -14.11 0.12 13.17
N PHE A 123 -13.07 -0.46 13.80
CA PHE A 123 -13.02 -1.86 14.12
C PHE A 123 -12.23 -2.15 15.40
N SER A 124 -12.75 -3.09 16.21
CA SER A 124 -12.10 -3.59 17.41
C SER A 124 -11.88 -5.10 17.24
N PRO A 125 -10.68 -5.54 16.85
CA PRO A 125 -10.41 -6.95 16.59
C PRO A 125 -10.50 -7.77 17.86
N GLN A 126 -11.17 -8.92 17.80
CA GLN A 126 -11.20 -9.90 18.88
C GLN A 126 -9.99 -10.83 18.83
N VAL A 127 -9.37 -10.94 17.67
CA VAL A 127 -8.19 -11.78 17.42
C VAL A 127 -7.13 -10.92 16.73
N SER A 128 -5.91 -10.95 17.27
CA SER A 128 -4.76 -10.32 16.63
C SER A 128 -4.37 -11.08 15.36
N GLY A 129 -4.07 -10.36 14.30
CA GLY A 129 -3.67 -10.98 13.05
C GLY A 129 -3.71 -10.04 11.84
N ALA A 130 -3.60 -10.64 10.67
CA ALA A 130 -3.69 -9.94 9.40
C ALA A 130 -5.15 -9.71 9.01
N TYR A 131 -5.44 -8.51 8.58
CA TYR A 131 -6.72 -8.10 8.00
C TYR A 131 -6.48 -7.48 6.65
N ILE A 132 -7.46 -7.58 5.77
CA ILE A 132 -7.39 -7.01 4.43
C ILE A 132 -8.31 -5.79 4.37
N VAL A 133 -7.74 -4.66 3.99
CA VAL A 133 -8.46 -3.42 3.70
C VAL A 133 -8.72 -3.36 2.20
N ARG A 134 -9.98 -3.23 1.81
CA ARG A 134 -10.40 -2.96 0.44
C ARG A 134 -10.80 -1.51 0.32
N ILE A 135 -10.18 -0.80 -0.61
CA ILE A 135 -10.54 0.57 -0.99
C ILE A 135 -11.14 0.52 -2.39
N GLU A 136 -12.31 1.09 -2.54
CA GLU A 136 -13.07 1.07 -3.79
C GLU A 136 -13.55 2.47 -4.14
N GLU A 137 -13.38 2.86 -5.40
CA GLU A 137 -14.02 4.05 -5.93
C GLU A 137 -15.41 3.70 -6.43
N LEU A 138 -16.41 4.32 -5.82
CA LEU A 138 -17.83 4.12 -6.14
C LEU A 138 -18.31 5.11 -7.19
N GLU A 139 -17.72 6.32 -7.21
CA GLU A 139 -18.10 7.40 -8.12
C GLU A 139 -16.91 8.32 -8.37
N GLY A 140 -16.69 8.72 -9.61
CA GLY A 140 -15.65 9.64 -10.03
C GLY A 140 -14.80 9.10 -11.17
N GLU A 141 -13.57 9.61 -11.24
CA GLU A 141 -12.55 9.19 -12.21
C GLU A 141 -11.26 8.82 -11.47
N PRO A 142 -10.35 8.04 -12.10
CA PRO A 142 -9.15 7.57 -11.44
C PRO A 142 -8.36 8.68 -10.74
N ALA A 143 -8.05 8.49 -9.46
CA ALA A 143 -7.40 9.49 -8.61
C ALA A 143 -6.44 8.87 -7.59
N PRO A 144 -5.41 9.62 -7.16
CA PRO A 144 -4.59 9.23 -6.03
C PRO A 144 -5.40 9.17 -4.75
N PHE A 145 -5.04 8.24 -3.87
CA PHE A 145 -5.56 8.18 -2.50
C PHE A 145 -4.43 7.98 -1.48
N CYS A 146 -4.72 8.30 -0.25
CA CYS A 146 -3.91 8.01 0.92
C CYS A 146 -4.69 7.13 1.89
N LEU A 147 -4.03 6.09 2.40
CA LEU A 147 -4.53 5.22 3.46
C LEU A 147 -3.66 5.39 4.70
N LEU A 148 -4.28 5.64 5.82
CA LEU A 148 -3.66 5.64 7.14
C LEU A 148 -4.58 5.01 8.16
N TYR A 149 -4.10 4.75 9.37
CA TYR A 149 -4.97 4.32 10.45
C TYR A 149 -4.58 4.92 11.81
N SER A 150 -5.63 5.10 12.62
CA SER A 150 -5.53 5.55 14.00
C SER A 150 -5.94 4.42 14.94
N TYR A 151 -5.43 4.45 16.16
CA TYR A 151 -5.71 3.43 17.17
C TYR A 151 -5.76 4.02 18.59
N LYS A 152 -6.42 3.32 19.48
CA LYS A 152 -6.38 3.56 20.93
C LYS A 152 -6.56 2.24 21.70
#